data_7a6f69e5ad3b18db99b6c4ff631c44fc
#
_entry.id   7a6f69e5ad3b18db99b6c4ff631c44fc
#
_cell.length_a   1.000
_cell.length_b   1.000
_cell.length_c   1.000
_cell.angle_alpha   90.00
_cell.angle_beta   90.00
_cell.angle_gamma   90.00
#
_symmetry.space_group_name_H-M   'P 1'
#
loop_
_entity.id
_entity.type
_entity.pdbx_description
1 polymer ?
#
loop_
_entity_poly.entity_id
_entity_poly.type
_entity_poly.pdbx_seq_one_letter_code
_entity_poly.pdbx_strand_id
1 'polypeptide(L)'
;VEKDRYRSLICEDLSCCPSEGNLLPELIDSRIAAEQVALGRPIPFATLELLIDSISKLDTDHELLELIRSIEPIDYEKDPISFQRQGASSVNQFMDDFKSHGLVKDKALIALLLVRLADLQVRDYALGSVSTESLDLYFSAWRWLLRFAPEGYIAPVANLFAAVAYERGDGAL
;
A
#
# COMPACT_ATOMS: atom_id res chain seq x y z
N VAL A 1 32.92 11.93 -6.89
CA VAL A 1 32.64 10.57 -6.37
C VAL A 1 31.75 9.90 -7.38
N GLU A 2 32.15 8.74 -7.92
CA GLU A 2 31.29 7.92 -8.77
C GLU A 2 29.98 7.57 -8.03
N LYS A 3 28.90 7.38 -8.80
CA LYS A 3 27.53 7.25 -8.29
C LYS A 3 27.34 6.12 -7.25
N ASP A 4 28.23 5.12 -7.24
CA ASP A 4 28.15 3.91 -6.42
C ASP A 4 29.21 3.84 -5.31
N ARG A 5 29.80 5.00 -4.95
CA ARG A 5 30.83 5.07 -3.93
C ARG A 5 30.50 6.09 -2.85
N TYR A 6 30.87 5.77 -1.62
CA TYR A 6 30.76 6.68 -0.49
C TYR A 6 32.12 6.96 0.15
N ARG A 7 32.22 8.09 0.81
CA ARG A 7 33.39 8.48 1.61
C ARG A 7 32.92 9.12 2.91
N SER A 8 33.56 8.75 4.00
CA SER A 8 33.35 9.45 5.28
C SER A 8 33.96 10.83 5.22
N LEU A 9 33.22 11.87 5.64
CA LEU A 9 33.71 13.25 5.71
C LEU A 9 34.61 13.49 6.90
N ILE A 10 34.62 12.59 7.88
CA ILE A 10 35.36 12.73 9.16
C ILE A 10 36.45 11.68 9.31
N CYS A 11 36.64 10.78 8.37
CA CYS A 11 37.72 9.79 8.40
C CYS A 11 38.86 10.24 7.50
N GLU A 12 40.02 10.46 8.07
CA GLU A 12 41.25 10.85 7.37
C GLU A 12 42.15 9.65 7.02
N ASP A 13 41.81 8.46 7.51
CA ASP A 13 42.59 7.25 7.27
C ASP A 13 42.30 6.70 5.86
N LEU A 14 43.28 6.84 4.97
CA LEU A 14 43.20 6.37 3.58
C LEU A 14 43.16 4.85 3.44
N SER A 15 43.48 4.09 4.48
CA SER A 15 43.40 2.63 4.46
C SER A 15 41.95 2.15 4.61
N CYS A 16 41.12 2.87 5.35
CA CYS A 16 39.70 2.55 5.49
C CYS A 16 38.79 3.44 4.62
N CYS A 17 39.25 4.65 4.25
CA CYS A 17 38.50 5.59 3.42
C CYS A 17 39.40 6.09 2.25
N PRO A 18 39.59 5.24 1.23
CA PRO A 18 40.45 5.60 0.10
C PRO A 18 39.91 6.83 -0.64
N SER A 19 40.80 7.52 -1.35
CA SER A 19 40.49 8.79 -2.04
C SER A 19 39.39 8.64 -3.08
N GLU A 20 39.29 7.48 -3.74
CA GLU A 20 38.26 7.09 -4.69
C GLU A 20 36.94 6.73 -4.02
N GLY A 21 36.91 6.55 -2.70
CA GLY A 21 35.77 6.09 -1.93
C GLY A 21 35.57 4.58 -1.93
N ASN A 22 34.82 4.10 -0.96
CA ASN A 22 34.39 2.69 -0.87
C ASN A 22 33.18 2.45 -1.71
N LEU A 23 33.04 1.25 -2.29
CA LEU A 23 31.82 0.83 -2.96
C LEU A 23 30.65 0.81 -1.96
N LEU A 24 29.51 1.32 -2.40
CA LEU A 24 28.27 1.13 -1.65
C LEU A 24 27.94 -0.37 -1.64
N PRO A 25 27.70 -0.96 -0.47
CA PRO A 25 27.21 -2.34 -0.41
C PRO A 25 25.85 -2.44 -1.10
N GLU A 26 25.53 -3.60 -1.64
CA GLU A 26 24.17 -3.86 -2.08
C GLU A 26 23.19 -3.67 -0.90
N LEU A 27 22.00 -3.17 -1.19
CA LEU A 27 21.03 -2.86 -0.14
C LEU A 27 20.72 -4.08 0.73
N ILE A 28 20.66 -5.27 0.11
CA ILE A 28 20.39 -6.53 0.79
C ILE A 28 21.48 -6.90 1.81
N ASP A 29 22.73 -6.49 1.58
CA ASP A 29 23.88 -6.74 2.43
C ASP A 29 24.10 -5.59 3.43
N SER A 30 23.22 -4.60 3.44
CA SER A 30 23.32 -3.43 4.30
C SER A 30 22.86 -3.72 5.74
N ARG A 31 23.41 -2.96 6.69
CA ARG A 31 22.92 -2.96 8.07
C ARG A 31 21.42 -2.60 8.15
N ILE A 32 20.93 -1.71 7.27
CA ILE A 32 19.54 -1.31 7.20
C ILE A 32 18.66 -2.51 6.87
N ALA A 33 19.06 -3.30 5.86
CA ALA A 33 18.32 -4.52 5.51
C ALA A 33 18.27 -5.51 6.67
N ALA A 34 19.41 -5.72 7.35
CA ALA A 34 19.48 -6.60 8.51
C ALA A 34 18.58 -6.12 9.67
N GLU A 35 18.56 -4.83 9.96
CA GLU A 35 17.68 -4.24 10.97
C GLU A 35 16.19 -4.40 10.61
N GLN A 36 15.81 -4.20 9.34
CA GLN A 36 14.43 -4.39 8.88
C GLN A 36 14.00 -5.86 9.03
N VAL A 37 14.85 -6.80 8.63
CA VAL A 37 14.57 -8.25 8.79
C VAL A 37 14.42 -8.62 10.27
N ALA A 38 15.30 -8.11 11.13
CA ALA A 38 15.23 -8.34 12.57
C ALA A 38 13.94 -7.82 13.20
N LEU A 39 13.35 -6.76 12.62
CA LEU A 39 12.05 -6.20 13.03
C LEU A 39 10.85 -6.89 12.36
N GLY A 40 11.08 -7.93 11.55
CA GLY A 40 10.04 -8.60 10.78
C GLY A 40 9.44 -7.73 9.65
N ARG A 41 10.17 -6.70 9.21
CA ARG A 41 9.75 -5.78 8.16
C ARG A 41 10.37 -6.15 6.81
N PRO A 42 9.71 -5.83 5.68
CA PRO A 42 10.30 -6.04 4.36
C PRO A 42 11.56 -5.18 4.19
N ILE A 43 12.51 -5.70 3.41
CA ILE A 43 13.69 -4.93 3.00
C ILE A 43 13.23 -3.79 2.09
N PRO A 44 13.77 -2.56 2.26
CA PRO A 44 13.46 -1.44 1.37
C PRO A 44 13.78 -1.76 -0.10
N PHE A 45 13.06 -1.15 -1.01
CA PHE A 45 13.31 -1.31 -2.44
C PHE A 45 14.67 -0.70 -2.82
N ALA A 46 15.44 -1.41 -3.64
CA ALA A 46 16.78 -0.97 -4.05
C ALA A 46 16.74 0.23 -4.99
N THR A 47 15.68 0.42 -5.75
CA THR A 47 15.49 1.53 -6.68
C THR A 47 14.08 2.09 -6.62
N LEU A 48 13.92 3.35 -7.07
CA LEU A 48 12.61 3.99 -7.20
C LEU A 48 11.70 3.22 -8.18
N GLU A 49 12.26 2.66 -9.24
CA GLU A 49 11.52 1.88 -10.23
C GLU A 49 10.90 0.64 -9.57
N LEU A 50 11.65 -0.11 -8.77
CA LEU A 50 11.12 -1.27 -8.03
C LEU A 50 10.04 -0.87 -7.03
N LEU A 51 10.19 0.30 -6.39
CA LEU A 51 9.17 0.85 -5.52
C LEU A 51 7.88 1.15 -6.29
N ILE A 52 7.98 1.87 -7.41
CA ILE A 52 6.85 2.19 -8.28
C ILE A 52 6.19 0.91 -8.80
N ASP A 53 6.96 -0.06 -9.30
CA ASP A 53 6.44 -1.33 -9.79
C ASP A 53 5.68 -2.10 -8.71
N SER A 54 6.07 -1.95 -7.45
CA SER A 54 5.43 -2.62 -6.33
C SER A 54 3.98 -2.19 -6.09
N ILE A 55 3.63 -0.99 -6.53
CA ILE A 55 2.28 -0.39 -6.42
C ILE A 55 1.64 -0.16 -7.80
N SER A 56 2.35 -0.51 -8.89
CA SER A 56 1.86 -0.31 -10.25
C SER A 56 0.60 -1.14 -10.51
N LYS A 57 -0.29 -0.55 -11.30
CA LYS A 57 -1.55 -1.15 -11.70
C LYS A 57 -1.31 -2.45 -12.48
N LEU A 58 -2.10 -3.46 -12.19
CA LEU A 58 -2.22 -4.67 -12.98
C LEU A 58 -3.08 -4.44 -14.22
N ASP A 59 -3.11 -5.42 -15.13
CA ASP A 59 -3.96 -5.39 -16.31
C ASP A 59 -5.42 -5.16 -15.94
N THR A 60 -6.14 -4.49 -16.83
CA THR A 60 -7.54 -4.16 -16.61
C THR A 60 -8.39 -5.43 -16.58
N ASP A 61 -9.06 -5.66 -15.47
CA ASP A 61 -10.04 -6.74 -15.33
C ASP A 61 -11.41 -6.26 -15.84
N HIS A 62 -11.78 -6.73 -17.03
CA HIS A 62 -13.04 -6.35 -17.69
C HIS A 62 -14.28 -6.81 -16.90
N GLU A 63 -14.24 -7.99 -16.25
CA GLU A 63 -15.33 -8.48 -15.42
C GLU A 63 -15.52 -7.58 -14.20
N LEU A 64 -14.45 -7.16 -13.56
CA LEU A 64 -14.50 -6.21 -12.44
C LEU A 64 -15.13 -4.88 -12.87
N LEU A 65 -14.80 -4.37 -14.06
CA LEU A 65 -15.40 -3.14 -14.59
C LEU A 65 -16.90 -3.27 -14.82
N GLU A 66 -17.38 -4.40 -15.36
CA GLU A 66 -18.81 -4.63 -15.54
C GLU A 66 -19.55 -4.73 -14.20
N LEU A 67 -18.96 -5.40 -13.22
CA LEU A 67 -19.50 -5.46 -11.87
C LEU A 67 -19.60 -4.06 -11.23
N ILE A 68 -18.56 -3.25 -11.34
CA ILE A 68 -18.56 -1.87 -10.84
C ILE A 68 -19.71 -1.05 -11.49
N ARG A 69 -19.90 -1.16 -12.79
CA ARG A 69 -20.96 -0.45 -13.52
C ARG A 69 -22.37 -0.90 -13.11
N SER A 70 -22.52 -2.13 -12.64
CA SER A 70 -23.80 -2.68 -12.19
C SER A 70 -24.21 -2.23 -10.79
N ILE A 71 -23.26 -1.67 -10.01
CA ILE A 71 -23.51 -1.24 -8.62
C ILE A 71 -24.10 0.16 -8.63
N GLU A 72 -25.24 0.32 -7.95
CA GLU A 72 -25.87 1.63 -7.76
C GLU A 72 -24.92 2.57 -6.98
N PRO A 73 -24.65 3.78 -7.51
CA PRO A 73 -23.86 4.78 -6.80
C PRO A 73 -24.58 5.22 -5.52
N ILE A 74 -23.86 5.86 -4.60
CA ILE A 74 -24.44 6.37 -3.37
C ILE A 74 -25.41 7.50 -3.70
N ASP A 75 -26.67 7.33 -3.32
CA ASP A 75 -27.69 8.37 -3.40
C ASP A 75 -27.83 9.07 -2.04
N TYR A 76 -27.23 10.25 -1.93
CA TYR A 76 -27.24 11.02 -0.70
C TYR A 76 -28.59 11.64 -0.34
N GLU A 77 -29.52 11.71 -1.30
CA GLU A 77 -30.86 12.25 -1.08
C GLU A 77 -31.84 11.20 -0.54
N LYS A 78 -31.61 9.93 -0.87
CA LYS A 78 -32.52 8.85 -0.46
C LYS A 78 -32.13 8.19 0.86
N ASP A 79 -31.02 7.47 0.86
CA ASP A 79 -30.60 6.64 2.01
C ASP A 79 -29.07 6.50 2.10
N PRO A 80 -28.35 7.58 2.42
CA PRO A 80 -26.89 7.52 2.54
C PRO A 80 -26.43 6.56 3.64
N ILE A 81 -27.22 6.40 4.72
CA ILE A 81 -26.84 5.55 5.86
C ILE A 81 -26.78 4.08 5.47
N SER A 82 -27.75 3.60 4.64
CA SER A 82 -27.73 2.22 4.16
C SER A 82 -26.50 1.96 3.30
N PHE A 83 -26.19 2.85 2.37
CA PHE A 83 -24.98 2.74 1.54
C PHE A 83 -23.69 2.77 2.35
N GLN A 84 -23.61 3.62 3.37
CA GLN A 84 -22.47 3.71 4.27
C GLN A 84 -22.29 2.44 5.10
N ARG A 85 -23.38 1.88 5.64
CA ARG A 85 -23.35 0.58 6.35
C ARG A 85 -22.90 -0.55 5.44
N GLN A 86 -23.39 -0.57 4.19
CA GLN A 86 -22.95 -1.53 3.19
C GLN A 86 -21.45 -1.38 2.91
N GLY A 87 -20.97 -0.14 2.80
CA GLY A 87 -19.56 0.16 2.63
C GLY A 87 -18.71 -0.33 3.81
N ALA A 88 -19.12 -0.04 5.05
CA ALA A 88 -18.43 -0.52 6.25
C ALA A 88 -18.42 -2.07 6.31
N SER A 89 -19.53 -2.71 5.97
CA SER A 89 -19.60 -4.18 5.89
C SER A 89 -18.66 -4.73 4.82
N SER A 90 -18.57 -4.09 3.64
CA SER A 90 -17.65 -4.52 2.58
C SER A 90 -16.18 -4.36 2.97
N VAL A 91 -15.82 -3.32 3.74
CA VAL A 91 -14.47 -3.17 4.31
C VAL A 91 -14.15 -4.35 5.23
N ASN A 92 -15.05 -4.70 6.15
CA ASN A 92 -14.82 -5.81 7.08
C ASN A 92 -14.67 -7.15 6.35
N GLN A 93 -15.58 -7.47 5.43
CA GLN A 93 -15.52 -8.71 4.65
C GLN A 93 -14.23 -8.79 3.82
N PHE A 94 -13.84 -7.69 3.17
CA PHE A 94 -12.60 -7.61 2.41
C PHE A 94 -11.38 -7.88 3.30
N MET A 95 -11.33 -7.27 4.50
CA MET A 95 -10.22 -7.47 5.44
C MET A 95 -10.18 -8.90 6.00
N ASP A 96 -11.32 -9.50 6.29
CA ASP A 96 -11.42 -10.88 6.78
C ASP A 96 -10.96 -11.89 5.70
N ASP A 97 -11.37 -11.68 4.46
CA ASP A 97 -10.95 -12.50 3.33
C ASP A 97 -9.44 -12.35 3.07
N PHE A 98 -8.96 -11.11 3.05
CA PHE A 98 -7.53 -10.84 2.85
C PHE A 98 -6.68 -11.41 3.98
N LYS A 99 -7.12 -11.28 5.22
CA LYS A 99 -6.44 -11.88 6.39
C LYS A 99 -6.34 -13.40 6.28
N SER A 100 -7.39 -14.03 5.77
CA SER A 100 -7.47 -15.49 5.69
C SER A 100 -6.67 -16.08 4.53
N HIS A 101 -6.54 -15.36 3.40
CA HIS A 101 -6.03 -15.91 2.16
C HIS A 101 -4.87 -15.10 1.53
N GLY A 102 -4.56 -13.91 2.02
CA GLY A 102 -3.60 -12.98 1.42
C GLY A 102 -4.06 -12.33 0.11
N LEU A 103 -5.29 -12.62 -0.32
CA LEU A 103 -5.94 -12.07 -1.51
C LEU A 103 -7.46 -12.20 -1.37
N VAL A 104 -8.22 -11.44 -2.17
CA VAL A 104 -9.67 -11.54 -2.26
C VAL A 104 -10.06 -12.03 -3.65
N LYS A 105 -10.80 -13.13 -3.73
CA LYS A 105 -11.25 -13.73 -5.00
C LYS A 105 -12.61 -13.23 -5.44
N ASP A 106 -13.44 -12.78 -4.50
CA ASP A 106 -14.79 -12.29 -4.78
C ASP A 106 -14.73 -10.93 -5.46
N LYS A 107 -14.85 -10.93 -6.79
CA LYS A 107 -14.87 -9.72 -7.61
C LYS A 107 -16.09 -8.83 -7.33
N ALA A 108 -17.19 -9.40 -6.90
CA ALA A 108 -18.38 -8.62 -6.56
C ALA A 108 -18.13 -7.82 -5.26
N LEU A 109 -17.47 -8.43 -4.28
CA LEU A 109 -17.04 -7.74 -3.06
C LEU A 109 -16.02 -6.64 -3.37
N ILE A 110 -15.04 -6.90 -4.23
CA ILE A 110 -14.04 -5.89 -4.66
C ILE A 110 -14.74 -4.72 -5.37
N ALA A 111 -15.65 -5.00 -6.29
CA ALA A 111 -16.40 -3.97 -7.01
C ALA A 111 -17.24 -3.11 -6.06
N LEU A 112 -17.97 -3.75 -5.14
CA LEU A 112 -18.76 -3.05 -4.13
C LEU A 112 -17.90 -2.15 -3.26
N LEU A 113 -16.80 -2.68 -2.75
CA LEU A 113 -15.86 -1.92 -1.92
C LEU A 113 -15.33 -0.69 -2.68
N LEU A 114 -14.85 -0.86 -3.92
CA LEU A 114 -14.33 0.25 -4.73
C LEU A 114 -15.38 1.35 -4.92
N VAL A 115 -16.64 1.00 -5.22
CA VAL A 115 -17.72 1.98 -5.38
C VAL A 115 -18.04 2.67 -4.06
N ARG A 116 -18.08 1.94 -2.94
CA ARG A 116 -18.42 2.50 -1.61
C ARG A 116 -17.30 3.33 -1.00
N LEU A 117 -16.05 3.09 -1.36
CA LEU A 117 -14.90 3.93 -0.97
C LEU A 117 -14.93 5.34 -1.58
N ALA A 118 -15.81 5.63 -2.53
CA ALA A 118 -16.07 7.00 -2.97
C ALA A 118 -16.65 7.88 -1.84
N ASP A 119 -17.38 7.28 -0.88
CA ASP A 119 -17.92 7.97 0.30
C ASP A 119 -16.85 8.21 1.37
N LEU A 120 -16.81 9.46 1.90
CA LEU A 120 -15.84 9.85 2.92
C LEU A 120 -16.04 9.08 4.22
N GLN A 121 -17.29 8.85 4.65
CA GLN A 121 -17.59 8.13 5.89
C GLN A 121 -17.14 6.67 5.85
N VAL A 122 -17.20 6.04 4.66
CA VAL A 122 -16.69 4.68 4.47
C VAL A 122 -15.16 4.65 4.57
N ARG A 123 -14.48 5.66 4.02
CA ARG A 123 -13.02 5.79 4.16
C ARG A 123 -12.61 6.06 5.61
N ASP A 124 -13.33 6.95 6.30
CA ASP A 124 -13.07 7.25 7.71
C ASP A 124 -13.29 6.01 8.57
N TYR A 125 -14.33 5.21 8.29
CA TYR A 125 -14.53 3.92 8.92
C TYR A 125 -13.35 2.97 8.68
N ALA A 126 -12.88 2.87 7.43
CA ALA A 126 -11.77 2.00 7.07
C ALA A 126 -10.47 2.41 7.79
N LEU A 127 -10.19 3.72 7.90
CA LEU A 127 -9.04 4.23 8.66
C LEU A 127 -9.21 4.02 10.17
N GLY A 128 -10.40 4.29 10.70
CA GLY A 128 -10.70 4.12 12.13
C GLY A 128 -10.69 2.65 12.60
N SER A 129 -10.74 1.70 11.66
CA SER A 129 -10.64 0.26 11.95
C SER A 129 -9.20 -0.24 12.08
N VAL A 130 -8.20 0.59 11.76
CA VAL A 130 -6.78 0.24 11.86
C VAL A 130 -6.32 0.33 13.32
N SER A 131 -5.66 -0.72 13.80
CA SER A 131 -4.95 -0.72 15.09
C SER A 131 -3.47 -0.99 14.86
N THR A 132 -2.65 -0.77 15.89
CA THR A 132 -1.21 -1.07 15.82
C THR A 132 -0.96 -2.53 15.42
N GLU A 133 -1.78 -3.47 15.94
CA GLU A 133 -1.64 -4.90 15.66
C GLU A 133 -2.08 -5.28 14.24
N SER A 134 -2.98 -4.50 13.64
CA SER A 134 -3.53 -4.75 12.29
C SER A 134 -2.86 -3.92 11.19
N LEU A 135 -1.94 -3.01 11.54
CA LEU A 135 -1.36 -2.04 10.62
C LEU A 135 -0.72 -2.71 9.37
N ASP A 136 0.06 -3.78 9.57
CA ASP A 136 0.69 -4.52 8.47
C ASP A 136 -0.32 -5.24 7.56
N LEU A 137 -1.43 -5.72 8.14
CA LEU A 137 -2.52 -6.31 7.38
C LEU A 137 -3.18 -5.28 6.46
N TYR A 138 -3.56 -4.12 7.03
CA TYR A 138 -4.20 -3.04 6.28
C TYR A 138 -3.26 -2.47 5.21
N PHE A 139 -1.98 -2.29 5.51
CA PHE A 139 -0.98 -1.89 4.53
C PHE A 139 -0.94 -2.84 3.34
N SER A 140 -0.85 -4.15 3.60
CA SER A 140 -0.78 -5.17 2.55
C SER A 140 -2.08 -5.26 1.74
N ALA A 141 -3.22 -5.16 2.41
CA ALA A 141 -4.54 -5.24 1.80
C ALA A 141 -4.83 -4.04 0.89
N TRP A 142 -4.58 -2.80 1.35
CA TRP A 142 -4.77 -1.60 0.52
C TRP A 142 -3.78 -1.53 -0.64
N ARG A 143 -2.52 -1.93 -0.43
CA ARG A 143 -1.53 -2.05 -1.50
C ARG A 143 -1.98 -3.04 -2.56
N TRP A 144 -2.52 -4.19 -2.16
CA TRP A 144 -3.05 -5.19 -3.06
C TRP A 144 -4.25 -4.63 -3.85
N LEU A 145 -5.22 -4.01 -3.18
CA LEU A 145 -6.41 -3.44 -3.81
C LEU A 145 -6.06 -2.30 -4.78
N LEU A 146 -5.05 -1.47 -4.44
CA LEU A 146 -4.59 -0.36 -5.29
C LEU A 146 -4.17 -0.83 -6.68
N ARG A 147 -3.53 -1.99 -6.77
CA ARG A 147 -3.07 -2.56 -8.04
C ARG A 147 -4.21 -3.05 -8.93
N PHE A 148 -5.36 -3.36 -8.36
CA PHE A 148 -6.57 -3.80 -9.08
C PHE A 148 -7.54 -2.66 -9.36
N ALA A 149 -7.41 -1.52 -8.68
CA ALA A 149 -8.35 -0.42 -8.80
C ALA A 149 -8.35 0.16 -10.23
N PRO A 150 -9.50 0.21 -10.93
CA PRO A 150 -9.61 0.85 -12.23
C PRO A 150 -9.40 2.37 -12.13
N GLU A 151 -9.11 3.00 -13.27
CA GLU A 151 -9.09 4.45 -13.37
C GLU A 151 -10.43 5.05 -12.88
N GLY A 152 -10.36 6.09 -12.06
CA GLY A 152 -11.54 6.68 -11.39
C GLY A 152 -11.78 6.13 -9.97
N TYR A 153 -11.26 4.94 -9.63
CA TYR A 153 -11.36 4.34 -8.29
C TYR A 153 -10.02 4.27 -7.56
N ILE A 154 -8.94 4.71 -8.18
CA ILE A 154 -7.58 4.67 -7.62
C ILE A 154 -7.47 5.62 -6.41
N ALA A 155 -7.95 6.85 -6.52
CA ALA A 155 -7.70 7.90 -5.53
C ALA A 155 -8.21 7.55 -4.11
N PRO A 156 -9.42 7.00 -3.91
CA PRO A 156 -9.87 6.58 -2.58
C PRO A 156 -8.97 5.51 -1.96
N VAL A 157 -8.56 4.50 -2.74
CA VAL A 157 -7.70 3.42 -2.26
C VAL A 157 -6.29 3.92 -1.98
N ALA A 158 -5.75 4.78 -2.85
CA ALA A 158 -4.43 5.39 -2.65
C ALA A 158 -4.37 6.23 -1.37
N ASN A 159 -5.44 6.97 -1.03
CA ASN A 159 -5.52 7.71 0.22
C ASN A 159 -5.45 6.79 1.45
N LEU A 160 -6.18 5.68 1.44
CA LEU A 160 -6.14 4.69 2.53
C LEU A 160 -4.74 4.06 2.64
N PHE A 161 -4.17 3.67 1.52
CA PHE A 161 -2.83 3.10 1.47
C PHE A 161 -1.78 4.10 1.99
N ALA A 162 -1.81 5.35 1.51
CA ALA A 162 -0.87 6.39 1.93
C ALA A 162 -0.96 6.71 3.43
N ALA A 163 -2.17 6.78 3.99
CA ALA A 163 -2.37 7.00 5.42
C ALA A 163 -1.76 5.86 6.25
N VAL A 164 -2.03 4.62 5.88
CA VAL A 164 -1.50 3.45 6.57
C VAL A 164 0.02 3.32 6.39
N ALA A 165 0.55 3.63 5.20
CA ALA A 165 2.00 3.67 4.94
C ALA A 165 2.70 4.72 5.82
N TYR A 166 2.09 5.89 5.96
CA TYR A 166 2.61 6.96 6.82
C TYR A 166 2.67 6.52 8.29
N GLU A 167 1.58 5.97 8.83
CA GLU A 167 1.53 5.46 10.20
C GLU A 167 2.53 4.32 10.46
N ARG A 168 2.80 3.53 9.43
CA ARG A 168 3.80 2.46 9.49
C ARG A 168 5.25 2.97 9.45
N GLY A 169 5.46 4.21 9.03
CA GLY A 169 6.78 4.81 8.82
C GLY A 169 7.34 4.64 7.40
N ASP A 170 6.53 4.17 6.46
CA ASP A 170 6.89 3.98 5.05
C ASP A 170 6.47 5.20 4.19
N GLY A 171 6.54 6.40 4.74
CA GLY A 171 6.03 7.63 4.11
C GLY A 171 6.74 8.07 2.81
N ALA A 172 7.69 7.28 2.30
CA ALA A 172 8.32 7.49 0.99
C ALA A 172 7.61 6.75 -0.17
N LEU A 173 6.55 5.98 0.14
CA LEU A 173 5.73 5.24 -0.83
C LEU A 173 4.69 6.11 -1.53
#